data_e13fe28d6928ae104b15b79098dc5d50
#
_entry.id   e13fe28d6928ae104b15b79098dc5d50
#
_cell.length_a   1.000
_cell.length_b   1.000
_cell.length_c   1.000
_cell.angle_alpha   90.00
_cell.angle_beta   90.00
_cell.angle_gamma   90.00
#
_symmetry.space_group_name_H-M   'P 1'
#
loop_
_entity.id
_entity.type
_entity.pdbx_description
1 polymer ?
#
loop_
_entity_poly.entity_id
_entity_poly.type
_entity_poly.pdbx_seq_one_letter_code
_entity_poly.pdbx_strand_id
1 'polypeptide(L)'
;MHVEYLGSYDRSFRKLPAPLQERAIHAVDALLDYFQTGQRPHGLGLKRLQRSFWEIRVGLSVRILFELGQDRVTFIIIGNHDDIRRWIRK
;
A
#
# COMPACT_ATOMS: atom_id res chain seq x y z
N MET A 1 7.48 -14.54 3.56
CA MET A 1 6.63 -13.85 2.56
C MET A 1 7.48 -13.08 1.57
N HIS A 2 7.20 -13.23 0.31
CA HIS A 2 7.90 -12.51 -0.74
C HIS A 2 7.30 -11.11 -0.91
N VAL A 3 8.14 -10.07 -0.91
CA VAL A 3 7.72 -8.68 -1.04
C VAL A 3 8.25 -8.12 -2.36
N GLU A 4 7.35 -7.52 -3.13
CA GLU A 4 7.71 -6.98 -4.45
C GLU A 4 7.18 -5.56 -4.57
N TYR A 5 7.98 -4.66 -5.17
CA TYR A 5 7.58 -3.30 -5.47
C TYR A 5 7.61 -3.10 -6.98
N LEU A 6 6.47 -2.77 -7.58
CA LEU A 6 6.42 -2.50 -9.02
C LEU A 6 7.06 -1.15 -9.35
N GLY A 7 7.49 -1.00 -10.60
CA GLY A 7 8.02 0.28 -11.06
C GLY A 7 7.03 1.43 -10.89
N SER A 8 5.73 1.15 -11.03
CA SER A 8 4.68 2.14 -10.80
C SER A 8 4.66 2.61 -9.34
N TYR A 9 4.92 1.70 -8.40
CA TYR A 9 5.04 2.08 -6.99
C TYR A 9 6.25 3.01 -6.80
N ASP A 10 7.39 2.62 -7.31
CA ASP A 10 8.62 3.42 -7.14
C ASP A 10 8.46 4.83 -7.73
N ARG A 11 7.86 4.93 -8.91
CA ARG A 11 7.63 6.23 -9.55
C ARG A 11 6.68 7.10 -8.75
N SER A 12 5.58 6.53 -8.27
CA SER A 12 4.61 7.28 -7.47
C SER A 12 5.17 7.67 -6.10
N PHE A 13 5.99 6.80 -5.51
CA PHE A 13 6.67 7.10 -4.25
C PHE A 13 7.59 8.32 -4.41
N ARG A 14 8.39 8.34 -5.47
CA ARG A 14 9.35 9.43 -5.69
C ARG A 14 8.68 10.79 -5.88
N LYS A 15 7.43 10.81 -6.33
CA LYS A 15 6.68 12.06 -6.51
C LYS A 15 6.12 12.64 -5.22
N LEU A 16 6.13 11.87 -4.14
CA LEU A 16 5.58 12.34 -2.88
C LEU A 16 6.53 13.32 -2.20
N PRO A 17 5.99 14.33 -1.49
CA PRO A 17 6.80 15.14 -0.58
C PRO A 17 7.44 14.27 0.49
N ALA A 18 8.60 14.70 0.99
CA ALA A 18 9.37 13.92 1.96
C ALA A 18 8.57 13.44 3.18
N PRO A 19 7.70 14.25 3.80
CA PRO A 19 6.91 13.76 4.93
C PRO A 19 5.99 12.60 4.59
N LEU A 20 5.42 12.62 3.37
CA LEU A 20 4.55 11.52 2.93
C LEU A 20 5.36 10.29 2.55
N GLN A 21 6.57 10.47 2.03
CA GLN A 21 7.47 9.33 1.80
C GLN A 21 7.78 8.60 3.10
N GLU A 22 8.07 9.34 4.16
CA GLU A 22 8.31 8.74 5.47
C GLU A 22 7.09 7.98 5.98
N ARG A 23 5.91 8.57 5.85
CA ARG A 23 4.68 7.91 6.26
C ARG A 23 4.41 6.65 5.45
N ALA A 24 4.73 6.69 4.15
CA ALA A 24 4.58 5.51 3.29
C ALA A 24 5.49 4.38 3.74
N ILE A 25 6.74 4.69 4.07
CA ILE A 25 7.69 3.70 4.58
C ILE A 25 7.16 3.07 5.87
N HIS A 26 6.67 3.90 6.80
CA HIS A 26 6.12 3.40 8.06
C HIS A 26 4.88 2.55 7.84
N ALA A 27 4.02 2.94 6.90
CA ALA A 27 2.80 2.17 6.60
C ALA A 27 3.14 0.80 6.04
N VAL A 28 4.10 0.73 5.12
CA VAL A 28 4.56 -0.54 4.56
C VAL A 28 5.16 -1.41 5.66
N ASP A 29 6.02 -0.84 6.49
CA ASP A 29 6.64 -1.59 7.59
C ASP A 29 5.59 -2.14 8.55
N ALA A 30 4.58 -1.34 8.88
CA ALA A 30 3.50 -1.76 9.78
C ALA A 30 2.67 -2.90 9.16
N LEU A 31 2.43 -2.83 7.84
CA LEU A 31 1.70 -3.88 7.14
C LEU A 31 2.47 -5.19 7.16
N LEU A 32 3.77 -5.13 6.82
CA LEU A 32 4.61 -6.32 6.80
C LEU A 32 4.75 -6.94 8.19
N ASP A 33 4.83 -6.10 9.20
CA ASP A 33 4.88 -6.55 10.59
C ASP A 33 3.58 -7.25 10.99
N TYR A 34 2.44 -6.72 10.57
CA TYR A 34 1.15 -7.34 10.80
C TYR A 34 1.08 -8.74 10.17
N PHE A 35 1.56 -8.88 8.94
CA PHE A 35 1.57 -10.19 8.28
C PHE A 35 2.45 -11.19 9.03
N GLN A 36 3.49 -10.72 9.69
CA GLN A 36 4.41 -11.56 10.41
C GLN A 36 3.91 -11.94 11.80
N THR A 37 3.29 -11.01 12.52
CA THR A 37 2.90 -11.19 13.91
C THR A 37 1.41 -11.51 14.10
N GLY A 38 0.58 -11.18 13.12
CA GLY A 38 -0.88 -11.30 13.25
C GLY A 38 -1.53 -10.18 14.05
N GLN A 39 -0.75 -9.21 14.54
CA GLN A 39 -1.26 -8.09 15.33
C GLN A 39 -1.47 -6.88 14.46
N ARG A 40 -2.74 -6.56 14.18
CA ARG A 40 -3.09 -5.45 13.30
C ARG A 40 -2.83 -4.11 13.99
N PRO A 41 -1.93 -3.26 13.43
CA PRO A 41 -1.66 -1.97 14.06
C PRO A 41 -2.85 -1.04 13.94
N HIS A 42 -2.98 -0.17 14.94
CA HIS A 42 -4.04 0.82 14.95
C HIS A 42 -3.80 1.87 13.86
N GLY A 43 -4.83 2.23 13.14
CA GLY A 43 -4.74 3.31 12.15
C GLY A 43 -4.18 2.91 10.79
N LEU A 44 -3.91 1.62 10.56
CA LEU A 44 -3.39 1.17 9.27
C LEU A 44 -4.37 1.39 8.12
N GLY A 45 -5.66 1.40 8.40
CA GLY A 45 -6.69 1.62 7.38
C GLY A 45 -6.73 0.53 6.33
N LEU A 46 -6.41 -0.70 6.71
CA LEU A 46 -6.40 -1.83 5.81
C LEU A 46 -7.80 -2.14 5.30
N LYS A 47 -7.96 -2.17 3.99
CA LYS A 47 -9.26 -2.39 3.36
C LYS A 47 -9.12 -3.21 2.10
N ARG A 48 -9.95 -4.23 1.97
CA ARG A 48 -10.03 -5.01 0.73
C ARG A 48 -10.88 -4.24 -0.27
N LEU A 49 -10.38 -4.12 -1.50
CA LEU A 49 -11.08 -3.40 -2.57
C LEU A 49 -11.85 -4.37 -3.46
N GLN A 50 -11.15 -5.29 -4.10
CA GLN A 50 -11.77 -6.36 -4.87
C GLN A 50 -10.75 -7.47 -5.09
N ARG A 51 -11.23 -8.70 -5.13
CA ARG A 51 -10.38 -9.88 -5.37
C ARG A 51 -9.18 -9.86 -4.42
N SER A 52 -7.97 -9.85 -4.98
CA SER A 52 -6.72 -9.85 -4.22
C SER A 52 -6.15 -8.46 -3.98
N PHE A 53 -6.88 -7.40 -4.38
CA PHE A 53 -6.42 -6.01 -4.25
C PHE A 53 -6.89 -5.39 -2.95
N TRP A 54 -5.95 -4.73 -2.26
CA TRP A 54 -6.15 -4.12 -0.96
C TRP A 54 -5.50 -2.75 -0.94
N GLU A 55 -5.87 -1.94 0.02
CA GLU A 55 -5.21 -0.66 0.26
C GLU A 55 -4.91 -0.47 1.74
N ILE A 56 -3.89 0.35 2.03
CA ILE A 56 -3.63 0.89 3.36
C ILE A 56 -3.55 2.40 3.27
N ARG A 57 -3.80 3.06 4.40
CA ARG A 57 -3.78 4.51 4.47
C ARG A 57 -2.39 5.00 4.82
N VAL A 58 -1.93 6.06 4.11
CA VAL A 58 -0.66 6.73 4.39
C VAL A 58 -0.91 8.07 5.09
N GLY A 59 -1.93 8.78 4.63
CA GLY A 59 -2.33 10.07 5.20
C GLY A 59 -3.81 10.29 4.97
N LEU A 60 -4.27 11.52 5.08
CA LEU A 60 -5.70 11.82 4.93
C LEU A 60 -6.23 11.41 3.57
N SER A 61 -5.48 11.67 2.50
CA SER A 61 -5.93 11.41 1.13
C SER A 61 -5.01 10.48 0.36
N VAL A 62 -3.93 9.98 0.96
CA VAL A 62 -2.94 9.15 0.27
C VAL A 62 -3.04 7.71 0.75
N ARG A 63 -3.04 6.79 -0.20
CA ARG A 63 -3.18 5.36 0.06
C ARG A 63 -2.19 4.59 -0.78
N ILE A 64 -1.89 3.37 -0.34
CA ILE A 64 -1.04 2.43 -1.08
C ILE A 64 -1.92 1.28 -1.55
N LEU A 65 -1.91 1.03 -2.86
CA LEU A 65 -2.56 -0.14 -3.45
C LEU A 65 -1.58 -1.29 -3.48
N PHE A 66 -2.00 -2.45 -3.00
CA PHE A 66 -1.18 -3.65 -3.07
C PHE A 66 -2.04 -4.86 -3.37
N GLU A 67 -1.40 -5.90 -3.87
CA GLU A 67 -2.05 -7.17 -4.17
C GLU A 67 -1.50 -8.25 -3.25
N LEU A 68 -2.37 -9.06 -2.69
CA LEU A 68 -1.99 -10.22 -1.88
C LEU A 68 -2.14 -11.48 -2.69
N GLY A 69 -1.05 -12.22 -2.82
CA GLY A 69 -1.07 -13.56 -3.35
C GLY A 69 -0.70 -14.55 -2.26
N GLN A 70 -0.55 -15.80 -2.64
CA GLN A 70 -0.11 -16.82 -1.72
C GLN A 70 1.36 -16.57 -1.37
N ASP A 71 1.61 -16.23 -0.10
CA ASP A 71 2.94 -15.95 0.43
C ASP A 71 3.66 -14.80 -0.30
N ARG A 72 2.90 -13.83 -0.85
CA ARG A 72 3.44 -12.72 -1.62
C ARG A 72 2.60 -11.47 -1.43
N VAL A 73 3.27 -10.32 -1.31
CA VAL A 73 2.63 -9.02 -1.38
C VAL A 73 3.33 -8.19 -2.45
N THR A 74 2.54 -7.54 -3.31
CA THR A 74 3.06 -6.72 -4.40
C THR A 74 2.51 -5.31 -4.25
N PHE A 75 3.39 -4.34 -3.99
CA PHE A 75 3.02 -2.93 -3.89
C PHE A 75 2.96 -2.32 -5.28
N ILE A 76 1.85 -1.66 -5.60
CA ILE A 76 1.52 -1.29 -6.99
C ILE A 76 1.65 0.20 -7.23
N ILE A 77 0.93 1.03 -6.49
CA ILE A 77 1.02 2.49 -6.61
C ILE A 77 0.71 3.15 -5.26
N ILE A 78 1.19 4.39 -5.12
CA ILE A 78 0.77 5.29 -4.05
C ILE A 78 0.04 6.45 -4.71
N GLY A 79 -1.12 6.80 -4.19
CA GLY A 79 -1.88 7.90 -4.75
C GLY A 79 -3.14 8.17 -3.95
N ASN A 80 -3.99 9.04 -4.48
CA ASN A 80 -5.27 9.32 -3.86
C ASN A 80 -6.28 8.26 -4.25
N HIS A 81 -7.49 8.40 -3.70
CA HIS A 81 -8.58 7.46 -3.95
C HIS A 81 -8.85 7.28 -5.46
N ASP A 82 -8.84 8.37 -6.21
CA ASP A 82 -9.12 8.33 -7.65
C ASP A 82 -8.02 7.62 -8.42
N ASP A 83 -6.76 7.82 -8.04
CA ASP A 83 -5.62 7.14 -8.66
C ASP A 83 -5.76 5.63 -8.52
N ILE A 84 -6.12 5.17 -7.33
CA ILE A 84 -6.28 3.75 -7.06
C ILE A 84 -7.45 3.17 -7.84
N ARG A 85 -8.58 3.89 -7.87
CA ARG A 85 -9.74 3.45 -8.63
C ARG A 85 -9.45 3.35 -10.11
N ARG A 86 -8.73 4.32 -10.67
CA ARG A 86 -8.34 4.27 -12.08
C ARG A 86 -7.48 3.05 -12.38
N TRP A 87 -6.55 2.74 -11.49
CA TRP A 87 -5.70 1.58 -11.70
C TRP A 87 -6.50 0.28 -11.72
N ILE A 88 -7.43 0.13 -10.79
CA ILE A 88 -8.24 -1.08 -10.66
C ILE A 88 -9.15 -1.29 -11.87
N ARG A 89 -9.63 -0.21 -12.49
CA ARG A 89 -10.53 -0.28 -13.64
C ARG A 89 -9.87 -0.75 -14.93
N LYS A 90 -8.58 -0.74 -15.00
CA LYS A 90 -7.86 -1.12 -16.23
C LYS A 90 -8.09 -2.57 -16.62
#